data_733d19962b068eca6bc0c61b297ff76f
#
_entry.id   733d19962b068eca6bc0c61b297ff76f
#
_cell.length_a   1.000
_cell.length_b   1.000
_cell.length_c   1.000
_cell.angle_alpha   90.00
_cell.angle_beta   90.00
_cell.angle_gamma   90.00
#
_symmetry.space_group_name_H-M   'P 1'
#
loop_
_entity.id
_entity.type
_entity.pdbx_description
1 polymer ?
#
loop_
_entity_poly.entity_id
_entity_poly.type
_entity_poly.pdbx_seq_one_letter_code
_entity_poly.pdbx_strand_id
1 'polypeptide(L)'
;HAANHGLATFVTTTARVFNEFSGGQPSPIGIRNYVKYVYDKAKKNNTTLPKYLLLLGIGNFDYKKIDNQLQVPSYESVSSNSVLSSYTTDDFFAILKDGEDINSPQGIQSLALSVGRLPVKSTIDADVAIKKLMQYQSQKNLGAWRNQITWIADDGDYNLHLQHAEEISTGLKLNQPKWNQKKIYLDLFPAINSSAGNTYPLANNMIKQMVNNGTLILNYTGHGNYTRLAEEAVVTQNEIVQWDN
;
A
#
# COMPACT_ATOMS: atom_id res chain seq x y z
N HIS A 1 8.72 18.43 -0.34
CA HIS A 1 7.89 18.52 -1.57
C HIS A 1 7.71 19.97 -2.03
N ALA A 2 7.47 20.93 -1.13
CA ALA A 2 7.30 22.34 -1.53
C ALA A 2 8.54 22.86 -2.26
N ALA A 3 9.73 22.69 -1.68
CA ALA A 3 10.98 23.17 -2.27
C ALA A 3 11.38 22.46 -3.56
N ASN A 4 11.16 21.14 -3.65
CA ASN A 4 11.70 20.31 -4.74
C ASN A 4 10.70 20.04 -5.87
N HIS A 5 9.39 20.18 -5.60
CA HIS A 5 8.35 19.80 -6.56
C HIS A 5 7.30 20.90 -6.81
N GLY A 6 7.48 22.09 -6.22
CA GLY A 6 6.55 23.20 -6.38
C GLY A 6 5.15 22.92 -5.82
N LEU A 7 4.99 21.92 -4.94
CA LEU A 7 3.71 21.59 -4.33
C LEU A 7 3.47 22.44 -3.09
N ALA A 8 2.36 23.17 -3.05
CA ALA A 8 1.89 23.79 -1.82
C ALA A 8 1.54 22.69 -0.81
N THR A 9 2.21 22.71 0.35
CA THR A 9 2.07 21.67 1.37
C THR A 9 1.47 22.28 2.64
N PHE A 10 0.42 21.61 3.15
CA PHE A 10 -0.18 21.97 4.43
C PHE A 10 -0.09 20.78 5.38
N VAL A 11 0.33 21.02 6.62
CA VAL A 11 0.47 19.99 7.66
C VAL A 11 -0.48 20.30 8.81
N THR A 12 -1.23 19.31 9.24
CA THR A 12 -2.12 19.41 10.41
C THR A 12 -1.97 18.17 11.28
N THR A 13 -2.41 18.25 12.52
CA THR A 13 -2.45 17.10 13.44
C THR A 13 -3.84 16.47 13.47
N THR A 14 -3.91 15.16 13.74
CA THR A 14 -5.17 14.45 13.94
C THR A 14 -6.01 15.10 15.05
N ALA A 15 -5.40 15.54 16.16
CA ALA A 15 -6.08 16.21 17.24
C ALA A 15 -6.85 17.47 16.78
N ARG A 16 -6.24 18.32 15.95
CA ARG A 16 -6.92 19.49 15.37
C ARG A 16 -8.08 19.09 14.47
N VAL A 17 -7.85 18.08 13.61
CA VAL A 17 -8.90 17.56 12.73
C VAL A 17 -10.07 17.02 13.54
N PHE A 18 -9.81 16.24 14.60
CA PHE A 18 -10.87 15.67 15.42
C PHE A 18 -11.65 16.73 16.18
N ASN A 19 -10.98 17.75 16.73
CA ASN A 19 -11.68 18.84 17.42
C ASN A 19 -12.67 19.56 16.50
N GLU A 20 -12.31 19.82 15.26
CA GLU A 20 -13.14 20.59 14.31
C GLU A 20 -14.20 19.74 13.60
N PHE A 21 -13.90 18.45 13.30
CA PHE A 21 -14.70 17.63 12.39
C PHE A 21 -15.33 16.39 13.01
N SER A 22 -15.02 16.07 14.27
CA SER A 22 -15.61 14.93 14.98
C SER A 22 -15.81 15.15 16.48
N GLY A 23 -15.92 16.41 16.91
CA GLY A 23 -16.19 16.74 18.31
C GLY A 23 -15.10 16.26 19.29
N GLY A 24 -13.85 16.23 18.85
CA GLY A 24 -12.70 15.76 19.63
C GLY A 24 -12.51 14.24 19.64
N GLN A 25 -13.41 13.46 19.03
CA GLN A 25 -13.32 12.00 19.02
C GLN A 25 -12.49 11.50 17.84
N PRO A 26 -11.55 10.56 18.04
CA PRO A 26 -10.86 9.88 16.95
C PRO A 26 -11.87 9.26 15.97
N SER A 27 -11.78 9.61 14.69
CA SER A 27 -12.74 9.14 13.69
C SER A 27 -12.18 9.23 12.27
N PRO A 28 -12.26 8.17 11.47
CA PRO A 28 -11.95 8.24 10.03
C PRO A 28 -12.90 9.21 9.31
N ILE A 29 -14.17 9.31 9.75
CA ILE A 29 -15.15 10.24 9.19
C ILE A 29 -14.69 11.69 9.41
N GLY A 30 -14.14 12.02 10.58
CA GLY A 30 -13.60 13.35 10.86
C GLY A 30 -12.48 13.74 9.90
N ILE A 31 -11.57 12.80 9.60
CA ILE A 31 -10.50 13.01 8.62
C ILE A 31 -11.08 13.24 7.21
N ARG A 32 -12.00 12.38 6.76
CA ARG A 32 -12.66 12.53 5.46
C ARG A 32 -13.38 13.87 5.33
N ASN A 33 -14.13 14.27 6.36
CA ASN A 33 -14.86 15.55 6.37
C ASN A 33 -13.91 16.74 6.27
N TYR A 34 -12.77 16.69 6.95
CA TYR A 34 -11.72 17.70 6.80
C TYR A 34 -11.17 17.78 5.37
N VAL A 35 -10.84 16.62 4.79
CA VAL A 35 -10.33 16.56 3.39
C VAL A 35 -11.38 17.12 2.42
N LYS A 36 -12.65 16.71 2.58
CA LYS A 36 -13.77 17.23 1.80
C LYS A 36 -13.93 18.76 1.95
N TYR A 37 -13.86 19.25 3.17
CA TYR A 37 -13.92 20.69 3.43
C TYR A 37 -12.83 21.47 2.68
N VAL A 38 -11.57 20.97 2.73
CA VAL A 38 -10.45 21.62 2.03
C VAL A 38 -10.66 21.57 0.52
N TYR A 39 -11.12 20.44 -0.01
CA TYR A 39 -11.40 20.23 -1.43
C TYR A 39 -12.51 21.15 -1.92
N ASP A 40 -13.66 21.18 -1.24
CA ASP A 40 -14.82 21.99 -1.62
C ASP A 40 -14.52 23.50 -1.50
N LYS A 41 -13.77 23.90 -0.49
CA LYS A 41 -13.30 25.30 -0.33
C LYS A 41 -12.40 25.73 -1.48
N ALA A 42 -11.46 24.89 -1.89
CA ALA A 42 -10.61 25.17 -3.05
C ALA A 42 -11.42 25.28 -4.33
N LYS A 43 -12.38 24.37 -4.56
CA LYS A 43 -13.30 24.40 -5.68
C LYS A 43 -14.15 25.67 -5.71
N LYS A 44 -14.73 26.05 -4.57
CA LYS A 44 -15.57 27.25 -4.43
C LYS A 44 -14.78 28.55 -4.72
N ASN A 45 -13.52 28.58 -4.29
CA ASN A 45 -12.66 29.76 -4.46
C ASN A 45 -11.88 29.77 -5.79
N ASN A 46 -12.11 28.79 -6.65
CA ASN A 46 -11.40 28.62 -7.92
C ASN A 46 -9.87 28.56 -7.75
N THR A 47 -9.40 27.94 -6.66
CA THR A 47 -7.98 27.73 -6.36
C THR A 47 -7.56 26.30 -6.72
N THR A 48 -6.25 26.03 -6.65
CA THR A 48 -5.70 24.69 -6.94
C THR A 48 -6.28 23.65 -5.98
N LEU A 49 -6.88 22.61 -6.54
CA LEU A 49 -7.41 21.48 -5.76
C LEU A 49 -6.29 20.68 -5.10
N PRO A 50 -6.53 20.13 -3.90
CA PRO A 50 -5.61 19.16 -3.31
C PRO A 50 -5.46 17.95 -4.24
N LYS A 51 -4.22 17.52 -4.48
CA LYS A 51 -3.91 16.35 -5.33
C LYS A 51 -3.51 15.14 -4.52
N TYR A 52 -2.95 15.35 -3.34
CA TYR A 52 -2.36 14.29 -2.53
C TYR A 52 -2.75 14.48 -1.06
N LEU A 53 -3.02 13.36 -0.39
CA LEU A 53 -3.14 13.25 1.05
C LEU A 53 -2.08 12.26 1.54
N LEU A 54 -1.24 12.69 2.48
CA LEU A 54 -0.30 11.81 3.16
C LEU A 54 -0.76 11.62 4.61
N LEU A 55 -1.01 10.38 4.99
CA LEU A 55 -1.30 9.95 6.35
C LEU A 55 0.00 9.48 7.00
N LEU A 56 0.42 10.14 8.07
CA LEU A 56 1.63 9.79 8.82
C LEU A 56 1.25 9.13 10.15
N GLY A 57 1.27 7.81 10.19
CA GLY A 57 0.87 7.00 11.34
C GLY A 57 0.26 5.67 10.94
N ILE A 58 0.22 4.72 11.87
CA ILE A 58 -0.42 3.43 11.66
C ILE A 58 -1.94 3.56 11.59
N GLY A 59 -2.59 2.68 10.81
CA GLY A 59 -4.00 2.37 10.98
C GLY A 59 -4.20 1.47 12.19
N ASN A 60 -5.36 1.55 12.82
CA ASN A 60 -5.72 0.69 13.94
C ASN A 60 -7.24 0.42 13.88
N PHE A 61 -7.63 -0.85 14.03
CA PHE A 61 -9.05 -1.23 14.12
C PHE A 61 -9.68 -0.72 15.42
N ASP A 62 -8.90 -0.59 16.50
CA ASP A 62 -9.32 0.02 17.75
C ASP A 62 -8.75 1.44 17.91
N TYR A 63 -9.18 2.34 17.02
CA TYR A 63 -8.71 3.73 16.99
C TYR A 63 -9.12 4.55 18.23
N LYS A 64 -9.96 4.00 19.09
CA LYS A 64 -10.34 4.61 20.39
C LYS A 64 -9.37 4.26 21.50
N LYS A 65 -8.56 3.22 21.32
CA LYS A 65 -7.53 2.84 22.28
C LYS A 65 -6.43 3.88 22.32
N ILE A 66 -6.23 4.46 23.50
CA ILE A 66 -5.15 5.41 23.74
C ILE A 66 -3.88 4.59 24.02
N ASP A 67 -2.91 4.70 23.14
CA ASP A 67 -1.55 4.21 23.35
C ASP A 67 -0.54 5.27 22.90
N ASN A 68 0.74 5.01 23.08
CA ASN A 68 1.82 5.94 22.74
C ASN A 68 2.27 5.85 21.26
N GLN A 69 1.52 5.15 20.40
CA GLN A 69 1.85 5.02 18.99
C GLN A 69 1.23 6.16 18.18
N LEU A 70 1.90 6.52 17.10
CA LEU A 70 1.36 7.48 16.12
C LEU A 70 0.24 6.79 15.34
N GLN A 71 -1.00 7.17 15.64
CA GLN A 71 -2.18 6.58 15.03
C GLN A 71 -2.93 7.58 14.14
N VAL A 72 -3.32 7.10 12.96
CA VAL A 72 -4.26 7.77 12.07
C VAL A 72 -5.31 6.75 11.68
N PRO A 73 -6.54 6.82 12.22
CA PRO A 73 -7.59 5.85 11.97
C PRO A 73 -7.78 5.55 10.48
N SER A 74 -7.97 4.28 10.14
CA SER A 74 -8.37 3.83 8.80
C SER A 74 -9.87 3.57 8.76
N TYR A 75 -10.45 3.65 7.56
CA TYR A 75 -11.81 3.13 7.36
C TYR A 75 -11.80 1.61 7.41
N GLU A 76 -12.81 1.05 8.06
CA GLU A 76 -13.08 -0.39 8.09
C GLU A 76 -14.43 -0.68 7.46
N SER A 77 -14.51 -1.80 6.73
CA SER A 77 -15.73 -2.22 6.06
C SER A 77 -16.85 -2.53 7.05
N VAL A 78 -18.10 -2.42 6.61
CA VAL A 78 -19.30 -2.76 7.42
C VAL A 78 -19.31 -4.22 7.87
N SER A 79 -18.60 -5.10 7.14
CA SER A 79 -18.44 -6.52 7.45
C SER A 79 -17.18 -6.81 8.28
N SER A 80 -16.81 -5.92 9.20
CA SER A 80 -15.56 -5.99 9.97
C SER A 80 -15.38 -7.29 10.79
N ASN A 81 -16.48 -8.00 11.10
CA ASN A 81 -16.46 -9.29 11.79
C ASN A 81 -16.26 -10.49 10.84
N SER A 82 -16.28 -10.29 9.54
CA SER A 82 -16.12 -11.36 8.56
C SER A 82 -14.65 -11.52 8.17
N VAL A 83 -14.10 -12.69 8.37
CA VAL A 83 -12.70 -13.00 7.97
C VAL A 83 -12.49 -12.87 6.45
N LEU A 84 -13.53 -13.16 5.66
CA LEU A 84 -13.45 -13.14 4.19
C LEU A 84 -13.85 -11.80 3.57
N SER A 85 -14.67 -11.02 4.27
CA SER A 85 -15.28 -9.79 3.69
C SER A 85 -14.81 -8.51 4.38
N SER A 86 -14.03 -8.64 5.47
CA SER A 86 -13.49 -7.46 6.14
C SER A 86 -12.28 -6.92 5.38
N TYR A 87 -12.22 -5.60 5.27
CA TYR A 87 -11.07 -4.90 4.73
C TYR A 87 -10.94 -3.51 5.36
N THR A 88 -9.73 -3.00 5.33
CA THR A 88 -9.43 -1.60 5.64
C THR A 88 -8.97 -0.89 4.39
N THR A 89 -9.28 0.40 4.26
CA THR A 89 -8.82 1.19 3.11
C THR A 89 -8.66 2.65 3.45
N ASP A 90 -7.65 3.27 2.87
CA ASP A 90 -7.43 4.71 2.94
C ASP A 90 -8.10 5.46 1.76
N ASP A 91 -8.58 4.77 0.74
CA ASP A 91 -9.33 5.34 -0.37
C ASP A 91 -10.59 6.08 0.09
N PHE A 92 -11.15 5.66 1.23
CA PHE A 92 -12.27 6.33 1.89
C PHE A 92 -12.06 7.84 2.05
N PHE A 93 -10.85 8.28 2.32
CA PHE A 93 -10.53 9.70 2.49
C PHE A 93 -10.53 10.50 1.19
N ALA A 94 -10.53 9.83 0.05
CA ALA A 94 -10.55 10.44 -1.29
C ALA A 94 -11.92 10.33 -1.99
N ILE A 95 -12.89 9.65 -1.38
CA ILE A 95 -14.27 9.56 -1.88
C ILE A 95 -15.01 10.79 -1.40
N LEU A 96 -14.96 11.87 -2.17
CA LEU A 96 -15.44 13.19 -1.76
C LEU A 96 -16.71 13.65 -2.47
N LYS A 97 -17.14 12.97 -3.53
CA LYS A 97 -18.33 13.35 -4.27
C LYS A 97 -19.59 13.07 -3.43
N ASP A 98 -20.57 13.97 -3.52
CA ASP A 98 -21.84 13.80 -2.81
C ASP A 98 -22.61 12.60 -3.37
N GLY A 99 -23.13 11.78 -2.47
CA GLY A 99 -23.89 10.58 -2.83
C GLY A 99 -23.03 9.35 -3.14
N GLU A 100 -21.69 9.45 -3.19
CA GLU A 100 -20.82 8.27 -3.28
C GLU A 100 -20.67 7.59 -1.91
N ASP A 101 -20.85 6.27 -1.91
CA ASP A 101 -20.64 5.41 -0.76
C ASP A 101 -19.66 4.30 -1.12
N ILE A 102 -18.64 4.12 -0.27
CA ILE A 102 -17.63 3.07 -0.40
C ILE A 102 -18.25 1.65 -0.38
N ASN A 103 -19.42 1.51 0.24
CA ASN A 103 -20.16 0.24 0.33
C ASN A 103 -21.15 0.06 -0.82
N SER A 104 -21.21 0.99 -1.77
CA SER A 104 -22.15 0.89 -2.90
C SER A 104 -21.82 -0.32 -3.77
N PRO A 105 -22.84 -1.15 -4.12
CA PRO A 105 -22.68 -2.25 -5.07
C PRO A 105 -22.20 -1.81 -6.46
N GLN A 106 -22.44 -0.56 -6.83
CA GLN A 106 -21.97 0.05 -8.07
C GLN A 106 -20.50 0.45 -8.04
N GLY A 107 -19.87 0.32 -6.87
CA GLY A 107 -18.47 0.70 -6.64
C GLY A 107 -18.25 2.21 -6.61
N ILE A 108 -16.98 2.57 -6.51
CA ILE A 108 -16.52 3.96 -6.48
C ILE A 108 -16.14 4.36 -7.90
N GLN A 109 -16.68 5.47 -8.39
CA GLN A 109 -16.41 5.93 -9.75
C GLN A 109 -15.07 6.65 -9.89
N SER A 110 -14.66 7.41 -8.86
CA SER A 110 -13.37 8.11 -8.90
C SER A 110 -12.91 8.55 -7.52
N LEU A 111 -11.61 8.53 -7.32
CA LEU A 111 -10.98 9.17 -6.18
C LEU A 111 -10.67 10.63 -6.53
N ALA A 112 -11.04 11.57 -5.64
CA ALA A 112 -10.84 13.00 -5.87
C ALA A 112 -9.38 13.43 -5.74
N LEU A 113 -8.56 12.64 -5.05
CA LEU A 113 -7.14 12.86 -4.83
C LEU A 113 -6.44 11.52 -4.56
N SER A 114 -5.11 11.48 -4.67
CA SER A 114 -4.33 10.29 -4.32
C SER A 114 -4.04 10.27 -2.82
N VAL A 115 -4.22 9.10 -2.20
CA VAL A 115 -3.94 8.90 -0.77
C VAL A 115 -2.73 7.98 -0.62
N GLY A 116 -1.86 8.30 0.30
CA GLY A 116 -0.75 7.44 0.71
C GLY A 116 -0.58 7.46 2.22
N ARG A 117 -0.12 6.35 2.77
CA ARG A 117 0.17 6.21 4.20
C ARG A 117 1.62 5.82 4.41
N LEU A 118 2.27 6.49 5.37
CA LEU A 118 3.50 5.99 5.98
C LEU A 118 3.12 5.41 7.35
N PRO A 119 3.08 4.07 7.49
CA PRO A 119 2.58 3.40 8.69
C PRO A 119 3.65 3.37 9.80
N VAL A 120 4.05 4.56 10.25
CA VAL A 120 5.07 4.75 11.28
C VAL A 120 4.42 4.75 12.66
N LYS A 121 5.04 4.05 13.63
CA LYS A 121 4.55 3.92 15.01
C LYS A 121 5.17 4.94 15.95
N SER A 122 6.31 5.49 15.56
CA SER A 122 7.11 6.41 16.36
C SER A 122 7.78 7.47 15.51
N THR A 123 8.34 8.49 16.14
CA THR A 123 9.17 9.50 15.47
C THR A 123 10.45 8.90 14.89
N ILE A 124 10.99 7.85 15.51
CA ILE A 124 12.18 7.11 15.02
C ILE A 124 11.83 6.42 13.70
N ASP A 125 10.70 5.70 13.65
CA ASP A 125 10.24 5.05 12.41
C ASP A 125 10.00 6.08 11.30
N ALA A 126 9.42 7.24 11.66
CA ALA A 126 9.19 8.33 10.72
C ALA A 126 10.51 8.85 10.12
N ASP A 127 11.55 9.03 10.95
CA ASP A 127 12.87 9.46 10.49
C ASP A 127 13.50 8.43 9.54
N VAL A 128 13.40 7.14 9.86
CA VAL A 128 13.88 6.05 8.99
C VAL A 128 13.14 6.06 7.65
N ALA A 129 11.80 6.15 7.67
CA ALA A 129 11.00 6.18 6.45
C ALA A 129 11.33 7.39 5.56
N ILE A 130 11.50 8.57 6.16
CA ILE A 130 11.88 9.79 5.44
C ILE A 130 13.27 9.65 4.83
N LYS A 131 14.25 9.13 5.58
CA LYS A 131 15.61 8.87 5.07
C LYS A 131 15.60 7.91 3.89
N LYS A 132 14.84 6.83 3.96
CA LYS A 132 14.64 5.89 2.83
C LYS A 132 14.10 6.60 1.59
N LEU A 133 13.06 7.42 1.73
CA LEU A 133 12.48 8.19 0.62
C LEU A 133 13.50 9.17 0.01
N MET A 134 14.29 9.84 0.85
CA MET A 134 15.35 10.75 0.38
C MET A 134 16.45 9.99 -0.36
N GLN A 135 16.88 8.84 0.15
CA GLN A 135 17.86 7.97 -0.50
C GLN A 135 17.33 7.47 -1.85
N TYR A 136 16.08 7.03 -1.91
CA TYR A 136 15.42 6.61 -3.15
C TYR A 136 15.46 7.70 -4.23
N GLN A 137 15.28 8.97 -3.86
CA GLN A 137 15.31 10.11 -4.79
C GLN A 137 16.75 10.56 -5.14
N SER A 138 17.74 10.08 -4.43
CA SER A 138 19.14 10.49 -4.64
C SER A 138 19.68 10.01 -5.97
N GLN A 139 20.43 10.87 -6.65
CA GLN A 139 21.18 10.53 -7.88
C GLN A 139 22.18 9.38 -7.64
N LYS A 140 22.65 9.19 -6.42
CA LYS A 140 23.57 8.12 -6.06
C LYS A 140 22.93 6.74 -6.10
N ASN A 141 21.62 6.66 -6.04
CA ASN A 141 20.84 5.43 -6.06
C ASN A 141 20.21 5.11 -7.41
N LEU A 142 20.73 5.70 -8.50
CA LEU A 142 20.32 5.31 -9.83
C LEU A 142 20.99 3.98 -10.20
N GLY A 143 20.21 3.08 -10.80
CA GLY A 143 20.71 1.78 -11.20
C GLY A 143 19.74 1.03 -12.12
N ALA A 144 20.20 -0.07 -12.69
CA ALA A 144 19.39 -0.92 -13.57
C ALA A 144 18.12 -1.45 -12.90
N TRP A 145 18.12 -1.58 -11.57
CA TRP A 145 16.98 -2.00 -10.79
C TRP A 145 15.74 -1.12 -10.98
N ARG A 146 15.92 0.16 -11.34
CA ARG A 146 14.81 1.09 -11.62
C ARG A 146 14.07 0.78 -12.93
N ASN A 147 14.56 -0.16 -13.70
CA ASN A 147 13.90 -0.67 -14.90
C ASN A 147 13.48 -2.15 -14.74
N GLN A 148 13.58 -2.70 -13.54
CA GLN A 148 13.26 -4.09 -13.23
C GLN A 148 11.89 -4.19 -12.54
N ILE A 149 11.04 -5.08 -13.05
CA ILE A 149 9.78 -5.49 -12.42
C ILE A 149 9.85 -6.98 -12.16
N THR A 150 9.52 -7.40 -10.94
CA THR A 150 9.47 -8.80 -10.55
C THR A 150 8.02 -9.20 -10.28
N TRP A 151 7.55 -10.18 -11.01
CA TRP A 151 6.22 -10.79 -10.88
C TRP A 151 6.33 -12.07 -10.10
N ILE A 152 5.56 -12.21 -9.04
CA ILE A 152 5.44 -13.43 -8.25
C ILE A 152 3.99 -13.88 -8.33
N ALA A 153 3.75 -15.14 -8.64
CA ALA A 153 2.43 -15.75 -8.61
C ALA A 153 2.45 -16.99 -7.74
N ASP A 154 1.44 -17.09 -6.88
CA ASP A 154 1.13 -18.26 -6.07
C ASP A 154 0.75 -19.44 -6.95
N ASP A 155 0.87 -20.66 -6.43
CA ASP A 155 0.37 -21.86 -7.05
C ASP A 155 -1.08 -22.18 -6.62
N GLY A 156 -1.61 -23.25 -7.10
CA GLY A 156 -2.98 -23.65 -6.82
C GLY A 156 -4.03 -22.87 -7.59
N ASP A 157 -5.28 -22.92 -7.09
CA ASP A 157 -6.47 -22.26 -7.67
C ASP A 157 -6.59 -22.43 -9.19
N TYR A 158 -6.26 -23.60 -9.71
CA TYR A 158 -6.30 -23.90 -11.15
C TYR A 158 -5.46 -22.94 -12.00
N ASN A 159 -4.31 -22.50 -11.49
CA ASN A 159 -3.39 -21.52 -12.10
C ASN A 159 -3.99 -20.11 -12.27
N LEU A 160 -5.01 -19.75 -11.49
CA LEU A 160 -5.67 -18.44 -11.59
C LEU A 160 -4.68 -17.30 -11.33
N HIS A 161 -3.85 -17.44 -10.30
CA HIS A 161 -2.88 -16.41 -9.91
C HIS A 161 -1.79 -16.22 -10.96
N LEU A 162 -1.30 -17.33 -11.53
CA LEU A 162 -0.37 -17.30 -12.65
C LEU A 162 -0.99 -16.61 -13.88
N GLN A 163 -2.23 -16.95 -14.22
CA GLN A 163 -2.93 -16.34 -15.36
C GLN A 163 -3.08 -14.82 -15.19
N HIS A 164 -3.51 -14.36 -14.01
CA HIS A 164 -3.64 -12.93 -13.70
C HIS A 164 -2.30 -12.20 -13.78
N ALA A 165 -1.24 -12.76 -13.19
CA ALA A 165 0.10 -12.17 -13.26
C ALA A 165 0.64 -12.13 -14.70
N GLU A 166 0.38 -13.19 -15.48
CA GLU A 166 0.81 -13.29 -16.87
C GLU A 166 0.06 -12.30 -17.78
N GLU A 167 -1.24 -12.11 -17.57
CA GLU A 167 -2.03 -11.12 -18.30
C GLU A 167 -1.49 -9.71 -18.11
N ILE A 168 -1.25 -9.30 -16.86
CA ILE A 168 -0.71 -7.98 -16.54
C ILE A 168 0.70 -7.81 -17.11
N SER A 169 1.57 -8.80 -16.93
CA SER A 169 2.96 -8.74 -17.41
C SER A 169 3.04 -8.69 -18.94
N THR A 170 2.17 -9.44 -19.61
CA THR A 170 2.06 -9.43 -21.08
C THR A 170 1.52 -8.11 -21.60
N GLY A 171 0.46 -7.57 -20.96
CA GLY A 171 -0.06 -6.26 -21.27
C GLY A 171 0.99 -5.16 -21.10
N LEU A 172 1.80 -5.23 -20.04
CA LEU A 172 2.91 -4.29 -19.86
C LEU A 172 3.97 -4.45 -20.94
N LYS A 173 4.34 -5.68 -21.31
CA LYS A 173 5.33 -5.94 -22.36
C LYS A 173 4.92 -5.38 -23.72
N LEU A 174 3.64 -5.50 -24.06
CA LEU A 174 3.09 -4.99 -25.32
C LEU A 174 3.07 -3.46 -25.36
N ASN A 175 2.63 -2.83 -24.26
CA ASN A 175 2.45 -1.38 -24.20
C ASN A 175 3.73 -0.61 -23.81
N GLN A 176 4.63 -1.24 -23.07
CA GLN A 176 5.86 -0.64 -22.53
C GLN A 176 7.03 -1.62 -22.58
N PRO A 177 7.52 -2.01 -23.77
CA PRO A 177 8.50 -3.10 -23.95
C PRO A 177 9.89 -2.84 -23.34
N LYS A 178 10.15 -1.61 -22.93
CA LYS A 178 11.43 -1.20 -22.30
C LYS A 178 11.64 -1.74 -20.88
N TRP A 179 10.60 -2.22 -20.21
CA TRP A 179 10.71 -2.76 -18.86
C TRP A 179 11.31 -4.15 -18.86
N ASN A 180 12.32 -4.36 -18.03
CA ASN A 180 12.83 -5.70 -17.74
C ASN A 180 11.88 -6.39 -16.78
N GLN A 181 11.40 -7.55 -17.16
CA GLN A 181 10.44 -8.31 -16.36
C GLN A 181 11.06 -9.64 -15.95
N LYS A 182 11.02 -9.95 -14.66
CA LYS A 182 11.35 -11.26 -14.08
C LYS A 182 10.07 -11.89 -13.55
N LYS A 183 9.92 -13.19 -13.83
CA LYS A 183 8.73 -13.97 -13.44
C LYS A 183 9.17 -15.10 -12.54
N ILE A 184 8.54 -15.18 -11.37
CA ILE A 184 8.75 -16.20 -10.35
C ILE A 184 7.37 -16.76 -10.01
N TYR A 185 6.89 -17.68 -10.83
CA TYR A 185 5.61 -18.35 -10.65
C TYR A 185 5.83 -19.68 -9.97
N LEU A 186 5.20 -19.91 -8.81
CA LEU A 186 5.48 -21.07 -7.96
C LEU A 186 5.27 -22.39 -8.69
N ASP A 187 4.24 -22.48 -9.54
CA ASP A 187 3.97 -23.66 -10.37
C ASP A 187 5.14 -24.08 -11.29
N LEU A 188 6.09 -23.20 -11.55
CA LEU A 188 7.27 -23.50 -12.40
C LEU A 188 8.47 -23.99 -11.60
N PHE A 189 8.35 -24.08 -10.26
CA PHE A 189 9.43 -24.51 -9.38
C PHE A 189 9.13 -25.87 -8.76
N PRO A 190 10.16 -26.69 -8.51
CA PRO A 190 9.96 -27.94 -7.79
C PRO A 190 9.55 -27.68 -6.35
N ALA A 191 8.41 -28.21 -5.95
CA ALA A 191 7.97 -28.22 -4.58
C ALA A 191 8.73 -29.27 -3.76
N ILE A 192 9.10 -28.93 -2.53
CA ILE A 192 9.56 -29.89 -1.53
C ILE A 192 8.39 -30.18 -0.59
N ASN A 193 7.90 -31.41 -0.63
CA ASN A 193 6.78 -31.83 0.18
C ASN A 193 7.27 -32.29 1.56
N SER A 194 6.60 -31.88 2.61
CA SER A 194 6.86 -32.32 3.98
C SER A 194 5.56 -32.54 4.74
N SER A 195 5.62 -33.11 5.93
CA SER A 195 4.47 -33.21 6.82
C SER A 195 3.92 -31.84 7.29
N ALA A 196 4.71 -30.77 7.15
CA ALA A 196 4.32 -29.41 7.47
C ALA A 196 3.76 -28.62 6.27
N GLY A 197 3.64 -29.26 5.09
CA GLY A 197 3.18 -28.65 3.83
C GLY A 197 4.28 -28.58 2.78
N ASN A 198 3.94 -27.98 1.66
CA ASN A 198 4.86 -27.74 0.55
C ASN A 198 5.74 -26.52 0.83
N THR A 199 6.92 -26.49 0.23
CA THR A 199 7.81 -25.31 0.22
C THR A 199 8.47 -25.18 -1.14
N TYR A 200 8.86 -23.96 -1.52
CA TYR A 200 9.55 -23.64 -2.78
C TYR A 200 10.89 -22.94 -2.53
N PRO A 201 11.93 -23.64 -2.01
CA PRO A 201 13.19 -23.01 -1.63
C PRO A 201 13.89 -22.27 -2.76
N LEU A 202 13.79 -22.78 -4.00
CA LEU A 202 14.38 -22.12 -5.17
C LEU A 202 13.66 -20.81 -5.50
N ALA A 203 12.33 -20.79 -5.45
CA ALA A 203 11.55 -19.57 -5.65
C ALA A 203 11.85 -18.53 -4.54
N ASN A 204 11.85 -18.96 -3.28
CA ASN A 204 12.20 -18.11 -2.14
C ASN A 204 13.60 -17.47 -2.32
N ASN A 205 14.62 -18.28 -2.67
CA ASN A 205 15.95 -17.76 -2.92
C ASN A 205 15.99 -16.76 -4.09
N MET A 206 15.24 -17.00 -5.17
CA MET A 206 15.16 -16.07 -6.29
C MET A 206 14.48 -14.76 -5.89
N ILE A 207 13.41 -14.81 -5.10
CA ILE A 207 12.74 -13.61 -4.57
C ILE A 207 13.74 -12.79 -3.76
N LYS A 208 14.45 -13.42 -2.83
CA LYS A 208 15.48 -12.78 -2.02
C LYS A 208 16.58 -12.14 -2.88
N GLN A 209 17.04 -12.84 -3.91
CA GLN A 209 18.04 -12.28 -4.84
C GLN A 209 17.49 -11.08 -5.62
N MET A 210 16.24 -11.12 -6.08
CA MET A 210 15.63 -9.99 -6.79
C MET A 210 15.51 -8.76 -5.91
N VAL A 211 15.15 -8.93 -4.64
CA VAL A 211 15.09 -7.83 -3.68
C VAL A 211 16.49 -7.26 -3.40
N ASN A 212 17.47 -8.11 -3.09
CA ASN A 212 18.84 -7.68 -2.77
C ASN A 212 19.55 -7.02 -3.97
N ASN A 213 19.30 -7.50 -5.19
CA ASN A 213 19.84 -6.90 -6.41
C ASN A 213 19.08 -5.63 -6.84
N GLY A 214 17.92 -5.41 -6.26
CA GLY A 214 17.00 -4.31 -6.52
C GLY A 214 15.99 -4.63 -7.62
N THR A 215 14.75 -4.28 -7.35
CA THR A 215 13.64 -4.28 -8.29
C THR A 215 12.76 -3.06 -8.01
N LEU A 216 12.33 -2.34 -9.06
CA LEU A 216 11.50 -1.15 -8.89
C LEU A 216 10.12 -1.51 -8.34
N ILE A 217 9.55 -2.58 -8.89
CA ILE A 217 8.25 -3.11 -8.49
C ILE A 217 8.40 -4.60 -8.25
N LEU A 218 7.98 -5.04 -7.07
CA LEU A 218 7.76 -6.44 -6.77
C LEU A 218 6.25 -6.61 -6.61
N ASN A 219 5.65 -7.33 -7.57
CA ASN A 219 4.23 -7.64 -7.55
C ASN A 219 4.01 -9.08 -7.14
N TYR A 220 3.13 -9.29 -6.19
CA TYR A 220 2.66 -10.61 -5.79
C TYR A 220 1.18 -10.75 -6.10
N THR A 221 0.79 -11.88 -6.69
CA THR A 221 -0.59 -12.27 -6.97
C THR A 221 -0.81 -13.64 -6.36
N GLY A 222 -1.66 -13.73 -5.35
CA GLY A 222 -1.88 -14.99 -4.62
C GLY A 222 -2.46 -14.79 -3.23
N HIS A 223 -2.52 -15.87 -2.48
CA HIS A 223 -2.98 -15.89 -1.11
C HIS A 223 -1.91 -15.37 -0.16
N GLY A 224 -2.34 -14.94 1.01
CA GLY A 224 -1.45 -14.55 2.08
C GLY A 224 -2.19 -14.33 3.38
N ASN A 225 -1.42 -14.13 4.42
CA ASN A 225 -1.94 -13.72 5.72
C ASN A 225 -1.03 -12.63 6.31
N TYR A 226 -1.30 -12.23 7.54
CA TYR A 226 -0.54 -11.16 8.19
C TYR A 226 0.92 -11.49 8.53
N THR A 227 1.38 -12.72 8.31
CA THR A 227 2.78 -13.14 8.57
C THR A 227 3.55 -13.61 7.35
N ARG A 228 2.86 -13.97 6.25
CA ARG A 228 3.50 -14.56 5.07
C ARG A 228 2.68 -14.39 3.79
N LEU A 229 3.38 -14.44 2.66
CA LEU A 229 2.82 -14.60 1.32
C LEU A 229 2.89 -16.08 0.93
N ALA A 230 1.87 -16.57 0.28
CA ALA A 230 1.58 -17.98 -0.03
C ALA A 230 1.40 -18.87 1.23
N GLU A 231 0.72 -20.00 1.08
CA GLU A 231 0.64 -21.01 2.13
C GLU A 231 2.03 -21.59 2.42
N GLU A 232 2.85 -21.70 1.40
CA GLU A 232 4.23 -22.22 1.38
C GLU A 232 5.26 -21.25 1.97
N ALA A 233 4.80 -20.10 2.48
CA ALA A 233 5.63 -19.10 3.13
C ALA A 233 6.82 -18.63 2.28
N VAL A 234 6.58 -18.31 1.01
CA VAL A 234 7.63 -17.88 0.08
C VAL A 234 8.26 -16.54 0.43
N VAL A 235 7.54 -15.70 1.19
CA VAL A 235 8.05 -14.50 1.84
C VAL A 235 7.40 -14.37 3.20
N THR A 236 8.21 -14.22 4.24
CA THR A 236 7.74 -14.07 5.61
C THR A 236 8.13 -12.71 6.20
N GLN A 237 7.41 -12.26 7.24
CA GLN A 237 7.80 -11.05 7.97
C GLN A 237 9.23 -11.11 8.50
N ASN A 238 9.65 -12.27 9.00
CA ASN A 238 11.00 -12.45 9.54
C ASN A 238 12.08 -12.31 8.47
N GLU A 239 11.81 -12.71 7.23
CA GLU A 239 12.73 -12.53 6.11
C GLU A 239 12.80 -11.06 5.67
N ILE A 240 11.65 -10.38 5.60
CA ILE A 240 11.60 -8.97 5.20
C ILE A 240 12.45 -8.09 6.15
N VAL A 241 12.44 -8.38 7.44
CA VAL A 241 13.24 -7.62 8.44
C VAL A 241 14.74 -7.80 8.23
N GLN A 242 15.16 -8.89 7.54
CA GLN A 242 16.55 -9.21 7.27
C GLN A 242 17.03 -8.74 5.89
N TRP A 243 16.14 -8.19 5.08
CA TRP A 243 16.51 -7.67 3.78
C TRP A 243 17.32 -6.37 3.94
N ASP A 244 18.44 -6.33 3.25
CA ASP A 244 19.37 -5.18 3.22
C ASP A 244 19.42 -4.64 1.79
N ASN A 245 18.53 -3.66 1.49
CA ASN A 245 18.38 -3.07 0.16
C ASN A 245 18.04 -1.57 0.21
#